data_ed74c675cae6bca264d0848590db0fae
#
_entry.id   ed74c675cae6bca264d0848590db0fae
#
_cell.length_a   1.000
_cell.length_b   1.000
_cell.length_c   1.000
_cell.angle_alpha   90.00
_cell.angle_beta   90.00
_cell.angle_gamma   90.00
#
_symmetry.space_group_name_H-M   'P 1'
#
loop_
_entity.id
_entity.type
_entity.pdbx_description
1 polymer ?
#
loop_
_entity_poly.entity_id
_entity_poly.type
_entity_poly.pdbx_seq_one_letter_code
_entity_poly.pdbx_strand_id
1 'polypeptide(L)'
;MPDDQEPEEPLAEEDPGAGKPKGIMVSLAVILIAILVLLVVFMNLSGQGATGATVITENPWSLQSFTAPDGTITPVLNGTVINATFRTDGQLAGSGGCNGYSARYMVQDTLIVVSRVTTTSMGCWDNNASLQEEQYYGSLEDAYELRVHDRVLTIFGSDGKPLLVFTPAQPEN
;
A
#
# COMPACT_ATOMS: atom_id res chain seq x y z
N MET A 1 17.83 91.64 -49.55
CA MET A 1 16.93 90.56 -49.78
C MET A 1 17.81 89.37 -50.04
N PRO A 2 18.06 88.53 -49.10
CA PRO A 2 18.75 87.28 -49.35
C PRO A 2 17.72 86.12 -49.41
N ASP A 3 18.11 85.22 -50.27
CA ASP A 3 17.48 83.95 -50.55
C ASP A 3 17.61 82.97 -49.34
N ASP A 4 16.53 82.45 -48.92
CA ASP A 4 16.46 81.29 -47.97
C ASP A 4 16.35 80.02 -48.78
N GLN A 5 17.49 79.32 -48.91
CA GLN A 5 17.50 77.93 -49.38
C GLN A 5 17.49 77.00 -48.21
N GLU A 6 16.41 76.33 -48.12
CA GLU A 6 16.15 75.19 -47.20
C GLU A 6 16.90 73.95 -47.73
N PRO A 7 17.67 73.22 -46.89
CA PRO A 7 18.29 71.98 -47.35
C PRO A 7 17.33 70.79 -47.21
N GLU A 8 17.23 70.07 -48.28
CA GLU A 8 16.46 68.81 -48.36
C GLU A 8 17.12 67.71 -47.46
N GLU A 9 16.30 67.12 -46.63
CA GLU A 9 16.63 65.94 -45.81
C GLU A 9 16.69 64.67 -46.70
N PRO A 10 17.74 63.82 -46.58
CA PRO A 10 17.74 62.54 -47.30
C PRO A 10 16.84 61.54 -46.63
N LEU A 11 16.01 60.89 -47.42
CA LEU A 11 15.13 59.80 -47.07
C LEU A 11 15.94 58.62 -46.49
N ALA A 12 15.65 58.26 -45.28
CA ALA A 12 16.20 57.05 -44.64
C ALA A 12 15.66 55.79 -45.32
N GLU A 13 16.57 54.99 -45.84
CA GLU A 13 16.35 53.67 -46.40
C GLU A 13 15.90 52.68 -45.26
N GLU A 14 14.69 52.15 -45.39
CA GLU A 14 14.23 51.10 -44.48
C GLU A 14 14.98 49.81 -44.76
N ASP A 15 15.70 49.30 -43.73
CA ASP A 15 16.31 48.00 -43.71
C ASP A 15 15.28 46.93 -43.37
N PRO A 16 14.93 45.96 -44.26
CA PRO A 16 14.05 44.87 -43.95
C PRO A 16 14.83 43.65 -43.37
N GLY A 17 15.40 43.85 -42.18
CA GLY A 17 16.09 42.79 -41.42
C GLY A 17 15.28 42.27 -40.26
N ALA A 18 14.04 41.79 -40.47
CA ALA A 18 13.29 41.09 -39.44
C ALA A 18 13.88 39.69 -39.21
N GLY A 19 14.90 39.64 -38.38
CA GLY A 19 15.44 38.40 -37.86
C GLY A 19 14.37 37.65 -37.05
N LYS A 20 13.89 36.55 -37.59
CA LYS A 20 12.99 35.62 -36.87
C LYS A 20 13.60 35.22 -35.53
N PRO A 21 12.85 35.25 -34.41
CA PRO A 21 13.38 34.92 -33.11
C PRO A 21 13.57 33.39 -32.97
N LYS A 22 14.75 32.91 -33.35
CA LYS A 22 15.13 31.49 -33.19
C LYS A 22 15.18 31.05 -31.71
N GLY A 23 15.21 31.98 -30.76
CA GLY A 23 15.28 31.72 -29.33
C GLY A 23 13.93 31.22 -28.73
N ILE A 24 12.78 31.67 -29.27
CA ILE A 24 11.44 31.30 -28.72
C ILE A 24 11.11 29.87 -29.06
N MET A 25 11.46 29.35 -30.23
CA MET A 25 11.16 27.97 -30.63
C MET A 25 11.99 26.94 -29.79
N VAL A 26 13.24 27.26 -29.48
CA VAL A 26 14.10 26.43 -28.60
C VAL A 26 13.55 26.42 -27.17
N SER A 27 13.06 27.56 -26.67
CA SER A 27 12.47 27.68 -25.34
C SER A 27 11.20 26.85 -25.20
N LEU A 28 10.31 26.86 -26.20
CA LEU A 28 9.09 26.05 -26.21
C LEU A 28 9.39 24.54 -26.25
N ALA A 29 10.35 24.13 -27.05
CA ALA A 29 10.76 22.72 -27.11
C ALA A 29 11.32 22.21 -25.76
N VAL A 30 12.14 23.02 -25.10
CA VAL A 30 12.69 22.68 -23.78
C VAL A 30 11.60 22.60 -22.72
N ILE A 31 10.63 23.51 -22.73
CA ILE A 31 9.49 23.49 -21.81
C ILE A 31 8.62 22.24 -22.06
N LEU A 32 8.34 21.89 -23.31
CA LEU A 32 7.57 20.69 -23.65
C LEU A 32 8.29 19.39 -23.19
N ILE A 33 9.59 19.30 -23.38
CA ILE A 33 10.40 18.18 -22.91
C ILE A 33 10.38 18.11 -21.38
N ALA A 34 10.52 19.23 -20.69
CA ALA A 34 10.44 19.29 -19.23
C ALA A 34 9.07 18.84 -18.70
N ILE A 35 7.99 19.25 -19.34
CA ILE A 35 6.62 18.82 -19.00
C ILE A 35 6.47 17.32 -19.27
N LEU A 36 6.97 16.81 -20.39
CA LEU A 36 6.90 15.39 -20.72
C LEU A 36 7.70 14.54 -19.69
N VAL A 37 8.88 14.99 -19.31
CA VAL A 37 9.68 14.32 -18.26
C VAL A 37 8.95 14.36 -16.92
N LEU A 38 8.36 15.48 -16.53
CA LEU A 38 7.55 15.60 -15.32
C LEU A 38 6.33 14.69 -15.35
N LEU A 39 5.64 14.57 -16.49
CA LEU A 39 4.51 13.65 -16.66
C LEU A 39 4.96 12.19 -16.57
N VAL A 40 6.09 11.83 -17.18
CA VAL A 40 6.64 10.47 -17.10
C VAL A 40 7.07 10.16 -15.66
N VAL A 41 7.73 11.09 -14.98
CA VAL A 41 8.11 10.94 -13.56
C VAL A 41 6.84 10.83 -12.69
N PHE A 42 5.84 11.66 -12.91
CA PHE A 42 4.57 11.60 -12.19
C PHE A 42 3.84 10.27 -12.43
N MET A 43 3.79 9.78 -13.68
CA MET A 43 3.22 8.47 -13.99
C MET A 43 3.99 7.30 -13.34
N ASN A 44 5.31 7.42 -13.21
CA ASN A 44 6.11 6.39 -12.52
C ASN A 44 6.05 6.49 -10.99
N LEU A 45 5.82 7.68 -10.42
CA LEU A 45 5.56 7.84 -8.98
C LEU A 45 4.13 7.38 -8.60
N SER A 46 3.21 7.40 -9.55
CA SER A 46 1.86 6.83 -9.40
C SER A 46 1.86 5.32 -9.61
N GLY A 47 3.02 4.66 -9.58
CA GLY A 47 3.15 3.21 -9.51
C GLY A 47 2.28 2.72 -8.35
N GLN A 48 1.11 2.22 -8.69
CA GLN A 48 0.13 1.64 -7.80
C GLN A 48 0.76 0.39 -7.17
N GLY A 49 1.46 0.58 -6.07
CA GLY A 49 1.61 -0.49 -5.12
C GLY A 49 0.19 -0.90 -4.75
N ALA A 50 -0.18 -2.16 -5.00
CA ALA A 50 -1.44 -2.68 -4.50
C ALA A 50 -1.50 -2.29 -3.01
N THR A 51 -2.52 -1.53 -2.60
CA THR A 51 -2.69 -1.18 -1.20
C THR A 51 -2.78 -2.47 -0.41
N GLY A 52 -2.16 -2.53 0.76
CA GLY A 52 -2.16 -3.73 1.60
C GLY A 52 -3.55 -4.39 1.71
N ALA A 53 -4.61 -3.57 1.72
CA ALA A 53 -6.00 -4.02 1.71
C ALA A 53 -6.36 -4.89 0.49
N THR A 54 -5.92 -4.54 -0.73
CA THR A 54 -6.27 -5.32 -1.93
C THR A 54 -5.59 -6.69 -1.92
N VAL A 55 -4.31 -6.74 -1.52
CA VAL A 55 -3.54 -7.99 -1.54
C VAL A 55 -4.05 -9.01 -0.54
N ILE A 56 -4.49 -8.58 0.66
CA ILE A 56 -4.96 -9.51 1.70
C ILE A 56 -6.37 -10.05 1.45
N THR A 57 -7.18 -9.38 0.62
CA THR A 57 -8.56 -9.81 0.31
C THR A 57 -8.66 -10.79 -0.86
N GLU A 58 -7.58 -11.05 -1.57
CA GLU A 58 -7.57 -11.94 -2.74
C GLU A 58 -7.74 -13.41 -2.39
N ASN A 59 -7.24 -13.81 -1.22
CA ASN A 59 -7.24 -15.21 -0.79
C ASN A 59 -7.54 -15.34 0.70
N PRO A 60 -8.14 -16.44 1.14
CA PRO A 60 -8.10 -16.83 2.55
C PRO A 60 -6.66 -17.19 2.95
N TRP A 61 -6.33 -16.96 4.22
CA TRP A 61 -5.00 -17.12 4.78
C TRP A 61 -4.99 -18.23 5.84
N SER A 62 -3.96 -19.08 5.84
CA SER A 62 -3.72 -20.11 6.83
C SER A 62 -2.53 -19.72 7.70
N LEU A 63 -2.74 -19.67 9.03
CA LEU A 63 -1.67 -19.36 9.99
C LEU A 63 -0.64 -20.48 10.00
N GLN A 64 0.63 -20.13 9.95
CA GLN A 64 1.76 -21.04 10.02
C GLN A 64 2.43 -20.99 11.39
N SER A 65 2.60 -19.78 11.92
CA SER A 65 3.20 -19.54 13.21
C SER A 65 2.71 -18.25 13.84
N PHE A 66 2.85 -18.15 15.15
CA PHE A 66 2.58 -16.95 15.93
C PHE A 66 3.71 -16.74 16.95
N THR A 67 3.83 -15.52 17.45
CA THR A 67 4.79 -15.21 18.53
C THR A 67 4.09 -15.35 19.88
N ALA A 68 4.60 -16.25 20.68
CA ALA A 68 4.14 -16.45 22.06
C ALA A 68 4.49 -15.24 22.94
N PRO A 69 3.85 -15.06 24.11
CA PRO A 69 4.11 -13.91 25.00
C PRO A 69 5.58 -13.79 25.47
N ASP A 70 6.33 -14.86 25.47
CA ASP A 70 7.77 -14.85 25.78
C ASP A 70 8.66 -14.43 24.61
N GLY A 71 8.05 -14.12 23.45
CA GLY A 71 8.74 -13.73 22.22
C GLY A 71 9.19 -14.91 21.34
N THR A 72 8.86 -16.13 21.70
CA THR A 72 9.19 -17.32 20.91
C THR A 72 8.25 -17.48 19.74
N ILE A 73 8.79 -17.70 18.53
CA ILE A 73 7.98 -18.04 17.35
C ILE A 73 7.56 -19.51 17.46
N THR A 74 6.25 -19.72 17.53
CA THR A 74 5.64 -21.03 17.78
C THR A 74 4.82 -21.45 16.55
N PRO A 75 5.03 -22.65 16.00
CA PRO A 75 4.18 -23.16 14.93
C PRO A 75 2.77 -23.49 15.45
N VAL A 76 1.78 -23.46 14.54
CA VAL A 76 0.42 -23.91 14.85
C VAL A 76 0.44 -25.38 15.28
N LEU A 77 -0.32 -25.71 16.31
CA LEU A 77 -0.44 -27.08 16.83
C LEU A 77 -0.95 -28.05 15.78
N ASN A 78 -0.33 -29.21 15.72
CA ASN A 78 -0.76 -30.29 14.83
C ASN A 78 -2.22 -30.67 15.12
N GLY A 79 -3.02 -30.79 14.06
CA GLY A 79 -4.45 -31.12 14.18
C GLY A 79 -5.37 -29.92 14.41
N THR A 80 -4.83 -28.70 14.49
CA THR A 80 -5.62 -27.46 14.48
C THR A 80 -5.44 -26.71 13.17
N VAL A 81 -6.48 -26.00 12.73
CA VAL A 81 -6.46 -25.12 11.56
C VAL A 81 -6.88 -23.74 12.00
N ILE A 82 -5.94 -22.79 11.94
CA ILE A 82 -6.23 -21.37 12.17
C ILE A 82 -6.18 -20.67 10.83
N ASN A 83 -7.26 -19.96 10.50
CA ASN A 83 -7.35 -19.24 9.24
C ASN A 83 -7.97 -17.86 9.41
N ALA A 84 -7.75 -17.01 8.41
CA ALA A 84 -8.24 -15.65 8.34
C ALA A 84 -8.72 -15.33 6.92
N THR A 85 -9.91 -14.78 6.78
CA THR A 85 -10.45 -14.25 5.53
C THR A 85 -10.76 -12.78 5.72
N PHE A 86 -10.01 -11.94 5.05
CA PHE A 86 -10.21 -10.49 5.01
C PHE A 86 -11.17 -10.17 3.87
N ARG A 87 -12.30 -9.56 4.18
CA ARG A 87 -13.33 -9.22 3.20
C ARG A 87 -13.25 -7.73 2.85
N THR A 88 -13.60 -7.38 1.64
CA THR A 88 -13.56 -6.00 1.14
C THR A 88 -14.49 -5.04 1.89
N ASP A 89 -15.48 -5.56 2.64
CA ASP A 89 -16.41 -4.80 3.49
C ASP A 89 -15.85 -4.48 4.90
N GLY A 90 -14.57 -4.78 5.16
CA GLY A 90 -13.91 -4.57 6.45
C GLY A 90 -14.25 -5.63 7.50
N GLN A 91 -14.80 -6.76 7.10
CA GLN A 91 -15.00 -7.93 7.97
C GLN A 91 -13.78 -8.86 7.87
N LEU A 92 -13.35 -9.36 9.02
CA LEU A 92 -12.40 -10.44 9.18
C LEU A 92 -13.12 -11.60 9.84
N ALA A 93 -12.97 -12.80 9.29
CA ALA A 93 -13.59 -14.00 9.87
C ALA A 93 -12.73 -15.23 9.61
N GLY A 94 -12.88 -16.25 10.45
CA GLY A 94 -12.14 -17.49 10.29
C GLY A 94 -12.32 -18.44 11.46
N SER A 95 -11.36 -19.36 11.60
CA SER A 95 -11.22 -20.29 12.71
C SER A 95 -10.00 -19.93 13.55
N GLY A 96 -10.12 -19.94 14.87
CA GLY A 96 -9.01 -19.82 15.82
C GLY A 96 -8.36 -21.17 16.16
N GLY A 97 -8.79 -22.23 15.50
CA GLY A 97 -8.30 -23.60 15.77
C GLY A 97 -9.30 -24.47 16.53
N CYS A 98 -10.16 -23.87 17.35
CA CYS A 98 -11.26 -24.52 18.08
C CYS A 98 -12.58 -23.82 17.75
N ASN A 99 -12.64 -22.51 17.93
CA ASN A 99 -13.82 -21.70 17.69
C ASN A 99 -13.72 -20.91 16.37
N GLY A 100 -14.89 -20.68 15.76
CA GLY A 100 -15.01 -19.67 14.74
C GLY A 100 -14.98 -18.27 15.35
N TYR A 101 -14.45 -17.31 14.60
CA TYR A 101 -14.42 -15.91 15.03
C TYR A 101 -14.82 -14.96 13.92
N SER A 102 -15.24 -13.78 14.32
CA SER A 102 -15.41 -12.62 13.45
C SER A 102 -14.88 -11.34 14.11
N ALA A 103 -14.38 -10.43 13.30
CA ALA A 103 -13.84 -9.15 13.75
C ALA A 103 -14.12 -8.06 12.70
N ARG A 104 -13.81 -6.81 13.05
CA ARG A 104 -13.69 -5.72 12.09
C ARG A 104 -12.23 -5.40 11.90
N TYR A 105 -11.85 -5.06 10.66
CA TYR A 105 -10.52 -4.56 10.37
C TYR A 105 -10.56 -3.33 9.49
N MET A 106 -9.52 -2.51 9.58
CA MET A 106 -9.22 -1.42 8.65
C MET A 106 -7.75 -1.49 8.28
N VAL A 107 -7.46 -1.19 7.02
CA VAL A 107 -6.09 -1.08 6.52
C VAL A 107 -5.93 0.27 5.84
N GLN A 108 -4.85 0.98 6.21
CA GLN A 108 -4.40 2.18 5.55
C GLN A 108 -2.91 2.01 5.21
N ASP A 109 -2.60 1.92 3.93
CA ASP A 109 -1.27 1.56 3.42
C ASP A 109 -0.80 0.19 3.99
N THR A 110 0.12 0.18 4.94
CA THR A 110 0.59 -1.02 5.65
C THR A 110 0.06 -1.11 7.08
N LEU A 111 -0.58 -0.06 7.59
CA LEU A 111 -1.14 -0.06 8.94
C LEU A 111 -2.45 -0.83 8.97
N ILE A 112 -2.59 -1.72 9.94
CA ILE A 112 -3.80 -2.50 10.18
C ILE A 112 -4.28 -2.30 11.61
N VAL A 113 -5.59 -2.18 11.75
CA VAL A 113 -6.28 -2.21 13.04
C VAL A 113 -7.34 -3.29 12.99
N VAL A 114 -7.28 -4.21 13.94
CA VAL A 114 -8.33 -5.22 14.16
C VAL A 114 -9.07 -4.89 15.45
N SER A 115 -10.35 -5.03 15.45
CA SER A 115 -11.21 -4.69 16.58
C SER A 115 -12.47 -5.55 16.63
N ARG A 116 -13.10 -5.60 17.80
CA ARG A 116 -14.36 -6.32 18.01
C ARG A 116 -14.27 -7.80 17.66
N VAL A 117 -13.22 -8.46 18.12
CA VAL A 117 -13.11 -9.91 17.99
C VAL A 117 -14.24 -10.56 18.82
N THR A 118 -15.04 -11.34 18.15
CA THR A 118 -16.13 -12.12 18.74
C THR A 118 -15.98 -13.57 18.31
N THR A 119 -16.19 -14.50 19.24
CA THR A 119 -15.93 -15.91 19.03
C THR A 119 -17.18 -16.75 19.34
N THR A 120 -17.29 -17.92 18.74
CA THR A 120 -18.21 -18.96 19.23
C THR A 120 -17.68 -19.50 20.56
N SER A 121 -18.54 -20.10 21.36
CA SER A 121 -18.18 -20.67 22.65
C SER A 121 -18.37 -22.19 22.63
N MET A 122 -17.60 -22.87 21.79
CA MET A 122 -17.49 -24.33 21.84
C MET A 122 -16.34 -24.73 22.72
N GLY A 123 -16.50 -25.78 23.54
CA GLY A 123 -15.41 -26.30 24.33
C GLY A 123 -14.32 -26.90 23.43
N CYS A 124 -13.08 -26.51 23.65
CA CYS A 124 -11.96 -27.12 22.95
C CYS A 124 -11.67 -28.51 23.51
N TRP A 125 -11.28 -29.41 22.64
CA TRP A 125 -10.94 -30.80 22.99
C TRP A 125 -9.62 -30.92 23.76
N ASP A 126 -8.74 -29.86 23.71
CA ASP A 126 -7.44 -29.81 24.36
C ASP A 126 -7.20 -28.40 24.92
N ASN A 127 -6.62 -28.33 26.13
CA ASN A 127 -6.26 -27.08 26.79
C ASN A 127 -5.22 -26.30 25.99
N ASN A 128 -4.28 -26.98 25.31
CA ASN A 128 -3.28 -26.29 24.48
C ASN A 128 -3.92 -25.61 23.26
N ALA A 129 -4.95 -26.21 22.66
CA ALA A 129 -5.72 -25.61 21.59
C ALA A 129 -6.45 -24.35 22.07
N SER A 130 -6.99 -24.35 23.28
CA SER A 130 -7.62 -23.17 23.89
C SER A 130 -6.60 -22.04 24.12
N LEU A 131 -5.42 -22.37 24.66
CA LEU A 131 -4.36 -21.37 24.89
C LEU A 131 -3.82 -20.79 23.56
N GLN A 132 -3.63 -21.63 22.56
CA GLN A 132 -3.23 -21.18 21.23
C GLN A 132 -4.25 -20.22 20.63
N GLU A 133 -5.53 -20.55 20.74
CA GLU A 133 -6.63 -19.74 20.25
C GLU A 133 -6.68 -18.36 20.94
N GLU A 134 -6.54 -18.33 22.26
CA GLU A 134 -6.49 -17.09 23.04
C GLU A 134 -5.30 -16.22 22.63
N GLN A 135 -4.11 -16.80 22.44
CA GLN A 135 -2.92 -16.10 21.96
C GLN A 135 -3.10 -15.55 20.55
N TYR A 136 -3.75 -16.32 19.68
CA TYR A 136 -4.06 -15.88 18.32
C TYR A 136 -4.98 -14.65 18.32
N TYR A 137 -6.05 -14.68 19.12
CA TYR A 137 -6.97 -13.54 19.21
C TYR A 137 -6.32 -12.30 19.81
N GLY A 138 -5.51 -12.46 20.87
CA GLY A 138 -4.72 -11.35 21.41
C GLY A 138 -3.77 -10.75 20.36
N SER A 139 -3.09 -11.60 19.57
CA SER A 139 -2.21 -11.15 18.49
C SER A 139 -2.97 -10.44 17.37
N LEU A 140 -4.22 -10.81 17.10
CA LEU A 140 -5.06 -10.07 16.15
C LEU A 140 -5.42 -8.68 16.67
N GLU A 141 -5.72 -8.54 17.96
CA GLU A 141 -6.06 -7.25 18.58
C GLU A 141 -4.83 -6.33 18.70
N ASP A 142 -3.63 -6.91 18.85
CA ASP A 142 -2.35 -6.20 18.89
C ASP A 142 -1.77 -5.90 17.49
N ALA A 143 -2.48 -6.26 16.43
CA ALA A 143 -2.06 -6.02 15.06
C ALA A 143 -1.87 -4.52 14.78
N TYR A 144 -0.69 -4.15 14.25
CA TYR A 144 -0.35 -2.76 13.95
C TYR A 144 0.09 -2.56 12.50
N GLU A 145 0.95 -3.42 11.96
CA GLU A 145 1.43 -3.34 10.59
C GLU A 145 1.28 -4.69 9.89
N LEU A 146 0.99 -4.67 8.59
CA LEU A 146 0.99 -5.86 7.76
C LEU A 146 1.97 -5.70 6.60
N ARG A 147 2.60 -6.81 6.20
CA ARG A 147 3.45 -6.90 5.01
C ARG A 147 3.15 -8.20 4.28
N VAL A 148 3.03 -8.11 2.96
CA VAL A 148 2.92 -9.29 2.09
C VAL A 148 4.15 -9.34 1.21
N HIS A 149 4.92 -10.41 1.33
CA HIS A 149 6.11 -10.67 0.53
C HIS A 149 6.13 -12.15 0.14
N ASP A 150 6.36 -12.45 -1.13
CA ASP A 150 6.40 -13.82 -1.66
C ASP A 150 5.20 -14.68 -1.23
N ARG A 151 4.00 -14.10 -1.24
CA ARG A 151 2.74 -14.74 -0.81
C ARG A 151 2.72 -15.12 0.68
N VAL A 152 3.58 -14.55 1.48
CA VAL A 152 3.55 -14.65 2.94
C VAL A 152 3.00 -13.35 3.51
N LEU A 153 1.90 -13.42 4.26
CA LEU A 153 1.37 -12.30 5.03
C LEU A 153 1.95 -12.37 6.43
N THR A 154 2.66 -11.32 6.83
CA THR A 154 3.14 -11.15 8.20
C THR A 154 2.45 -9.96 8.83
N ILE A 155 1.88 -10.15 10.00
CA ILE A 155 1.31 -9.11 10.86
C ILE A 155 2.31 -8.84 11.98
N PHE A 156 2.60 -7.56 12.20
CA PHE A 156 3.55 -7.07 13.20
C PHE A 156 2.81 -6.28 14.28
N GLY A 157 3.34 -6.32 15.49
CA GLY A 157 2.94 -5.46 16.59
C GLY A 157 3.54 -4.06 16.48
N SER A 158 3.11 -3.16 17.35
CA SER A 158 3.60 -1.77 17.41
C SER A 158 5.09 -1.66 17.77
N ASP A 159 5.68 -2.71 18.33
CA ASP A 159 7.11 -2.82 18.63
C ASP A 159 7.95 -3.30 17.42
N GLY A 160 7.30 -3.53 16.27
CA GLY A 160 7.91 -3.98 15.03
C GLY A 160 8.26 -5.47 15.01
N LYS A 161 7.86 -6.25 16.01
CA LYS A 161 8.06 -7.71 16.00
C LYS A 161 6.93 -8.42 15.27
N PRO A 162 7.21 -9.52 14.56
CA PRO A 162 6.17 -10.31 13.95
C PRO A 162 5.28 -10.95 15.03
N LEU A 163 3.98 -10.86 14.87
CA LEU A 163 2.98 -11.51 15.71
C LEU A 163 2.42 -12.76 15.04
N LEU A 164 2.03 -12.65 13.78
CA LEU A 164 1.34 -13.70 13.03
C LEU A 164 1.96 -13.85 11.64
N VAL A 165 2.20 -15.08 11.19
CA VAL A 165 2.73 -15.40 9.87
C VAL A 165 1.76 -16.34 9.16
N PHE A 166 1.26 -15.91 8.00
CA PHE A 166 0.28 -16.66 7.20
C PHE A 166 0.81 -16.97 5.81
N THR A 167 0.30 -18.06 5.25
CA THR A 167 0.39 -18.36 3.81
C THR A 167 -1.02 -18.44 3.22
N PRO A 168 -1.21 -18.32 1.88
CA PRO A 168 -2.51 -18.55 1.28
C PRO A 168 -3.03 -19.93 1.66
N ALA A 169 -4.29 -20.00 2.09
CA ALA A 169 -4.93 -21.29 2.36
C ALA A 169 -5.02 -22.09 1.07
N GLN A 170 -4.70 -23.38 1.14
CA GLN A 170 -4.93 -24.27 0.01
C GLN A 170 -6.42 -24.52 -0.15
N PRO A 171 -6.96 -24.58 -1.38
CA PRO A 171 -8.33 -25.00 -1.58
C PRO A 171 -8.49 -26.43 -1.02
N GLU A 172 -9.50 -26.61 -0.20
CA GLU A 172 -9.86 -27.97 0.25
C GLU A 172 -10.30 -28.79 -0.98
N ASN A 173 -9.62 -29.93 -1.19
CA ASN A 173 -9.95 -30.89 -2.24
C ASN A 173 -11.15 -31.75 -1.83
#